data_87a483c5653fe15c7e02f5e1a712476f
#
_entry.id   87a483c5653fe15c7e02f5e1a712476f
#
_cell.length_a   1.000
_cell.length_b   1.000
_cell.length_c   1.000
_cell.angle_alpha   90.00
_cell.angle_beta   90.00
_cell.angle_gamma   90.00
#
_symmetry.space_group_name_H-M   'P 1'
#
loop_
_entity.id
_entity.type
_entity.pdbx_description
1 polymer ?
#
loop_
_entity_poly.entity_id
_entity_poly.type
_entity_poly.pdbx_seq_one_letter_code
_entity_poly.pdbx_strand_id
1 'polypeptide(L)'
;MTLTDNDRAIAAFTMLSHAIVHWFELAIPIFLVVWLDAFEVNVALLGSIVALGYAPFGLGALPAGLLADRYGPKRLVLICLAGMSLSFVTLAFATSIYALAAGLLCWGVIASIYHPAGLALISTGVEDRGTVFAWHGIAGNLGIALGPFATATLLLVFEWRLVAIALAVPGVLATGYGFTARFDPTAALEEGTISRDDATESGSGSSFVANSRTLFAGSFLLVFAIVTVVGLYYRGVLTYLPELLGGLPAMDGIEPPGGLEEFSLGDYFYVGLLVVGMAGQYTAGKLTSRVPVARGLVVVFLGLALLAVAFVPVSTMGLGVIALYCGCIGFSLFAIEPFYQEAVAVYTPADARGLSYGYTYLGMFGLGAVSISLGGVLLDQATMSVFFVVLSAIALLGAGISVRLLTGSAVPPRVESPQNSAED
;
A
#
# COMPACT_ATOMS: atom_id res chain seq x y z
N MET A 1 18.53 -13.01 -18.85
CA MET A 1 19.59 -13.57 -17.96
C MET A 1 18.91 -14.51 -16.96
N THR A 2 19.55 -15.59 -16.54
CA THR A 2 19.04 -16.46 -15.48
C THR A 2 19.49 -15.87 -14.16
N LEU A 3 18.56 -15.69 -13.21
CA LEU A 3 18.87 -15.19 -11.86
C LEU A 3 19.98 -16.02 -11.21
N THR A 4 20.93 -15.35 -10.55
CA THR A 4 21.95 -16.00 -9.72
C THR A 4 21.32 -16.64 -8.47
N ASP A 5 22.04 -17.48 -7.77
CA ASP A 5 21.54 -18.07 -6.52
C ASP A 5 21.35 -16.99 -5.44
N ASN A 6 22.18 -15.95 -5.46
CA ASN A 6 22.06 -14.78 -4.58
C ASN A 6 20.77 -14.01 -4.90
N ASP A 7 20.52 -13.73 -6.20
CA ASP A 7 19.28 -13.05 -6.62
C ASP A 7 18.02 -13.80 -6.20
N ARG A 8 18.03 -15.15 -6.37
CA ARG A 8 16.91 -15.99 -5.97
C ARG A 8 16.68 -15.98 -4.45
N ALA A 9 17.76 -16.00 -3.67
CA ALA A 9 17.65 -15.96 -2.21
C ALA A 9 17.09 -14.62 -1.71
N ILE A 10 17.56 -13.49 -2.27
CA ILE A 10 17.05 -12.16 -1.96
C ILE A 10 15.61 -12.02 -2.45
N ALA A 11 15.29 -12.47 -3.67
CA ALA A 11 13.94 -12.45 -4.21
C ALA A 11 12.98 -13.21 -3.30
N ALA A 12 13.29 -14.46 -2.93
CA ALA A 12 12.44 -15.25 -2.06
C ALA A 12 12.19 -14.57 -0.71
N PHE A 13 13.24 -14.02 -0.09
CA PHE A 13 13.12 -13.31 1.18
C PHE A 13 12.29 -12.03 1.08
N THR A 14 12.55 -11.20 0.07
CA THR A 14 11.84 -9.92 -0.08
C THR A 14 10.40 -10.11 -0.56
N MET A 15 10.13 -11.07 -1.44
CA MET A 15 8.77 -11.45 -1.86
C MET A 15 7.92 -11.90 -0.68
N LEU A 16 8.45 -12.86 0.12
CA LEU A 16 7.75 -13.34 1.31
C LEU A 16 7.48 -12.21 2.28
N SER A 17 8.48 -11.37 2.53
CA SER A 17 8.36 -10.24 3.45
C SER A 17 7.32 -9.22 2.96
N HIS A 18 7.28 -8.93 1.66
CA HIS A 18 6.32 -8.00 1.06
C HIS A 18 4.88 -8.51 1.16
N ALA A 19 4.70 -9.80 0.87
CA ALA A 19 3.40 -10.44 1.04
C ALA A 19 2.92 -10.34 2.52
N ILE A 20 3.78 -10.57 3.49
CA ILE A 20 3.46 -10.50 4.92
C ILE A 20 3.13 -9.07 5.38
N VAL A 21 3.81 -8.04 4.86
CA VAL A 21 3.47 -6.65 5.19
C VAL A 21 2.04 -6.33 4.79
N HIS A 22 1.67 -6.63 3.56
CA HIS A 22 0.32 -6.36 3.06
C HIS A 22 -0.74 -7.33 3.59
N TRP A 23 -0.35 -8.55 3.98
CA TRP A 23 -1.18 -9.48 4.74
C TRP A 23 -1.71 -8.84 6.03
N PHE A 24 -0.83 -8.25 6.83
CA PHE A 24 -1.23 -7.55 8.05
C PHE A 24 -1.99 -6.26 7.76
N GLU A 25 -1.50 -5.49 6.81
CA GLU A 25 -2.05 -4.19 6.46
C GLU A 25 -3.54 -4.29 6.09
N LEU A 26 -3.86 -5.19 5.17
CA LEU A 26 -5.21 -5.31 4.64
C LEU A 26 -6.12 -6.21 5.50
N ALA A 27 -5.59 -6.92 6.50
CA ALA A 27 -6.40 -7.57 7.52
C ALA A 27 -7.12 -6.56 8.43
N ILE A 28 -6.51 -5.39 8.70
CA ILE A 28 -7.05 -4.38 9.61
C ILE A 28 -8.45 -3.89 9.20
N PRO A 29 -8.75 -3.55 7.94
CA PRO A 29 -10.10 -3.18 7.52
C PRO A 29 -11.18 -4.22 7.83
N ILE A 30 -10.86 -5.51 7.72
CA ILE A 30 -11.79 -6.58 8.04
C ILE A 30 -12.08 -6.62 9.55
N PHE A 31 -11.07 -6.38 10.38
CA PHE A 31 -11.27 -6.30 11.84
C PHE A 31 -12.10 -5.10 12.28
N LEU A 32 -12.20 -4.00 11.50
CA LEU A 32 -13.02 -2.87 11.88
C LEU A 32 -14.46 -3.29 12.20
N VAL A 33 -15.01 -4.17 11.37
CA VAL A 33 -16.40 -4.65 11.52
C VAL A 33 -16.63 -5.23 12.91
N VAL A 34 -15.71 -6.11 13.37
CA VAL A 34 -15.85 -6.75 14.69
C VAL A 34 -15.38 -5.86 15.85
N TRP A 35 -14.48 -4.91 15.62
CA TRP A 35 -14.00 -4.00 16.67
C TRP A 35 -15.02 -2.93 17.06
N LEU A 36 -15.90 -2.52 16.15
CA LEU A 36 -17.00 -1.60 16.45
C LEU A 36 -17.85 -2.16 17.59
N ASP A 37 -18.27 -3.41 17.47
CA ASP A 37 -19.09 -4.08 18.49
C ASP A 37 -18.27 -4.49 19.72
N ALA A 38 -17.07 -5.04 19.53
CA ALA A 38 -16.24 -5.55 20.63
C ALA A 38 -15.79 -4.47 21.62
N PHE A 39 -15.67 -3.22 21.17
CA PHE A 39 -15.27 -2.07 22.00
C PHE A 39 -16.40 -1.06 22.22
N GLU A 40 -17.60 -1.30 21.67
CA GLU A 40 -18.78 -0.43 21.79
C GLU A 40 -18.45 1.04 21.40
N VAL A 41 -17.75 1.23 20.30
CA VAL A 41 -17.31 2.54 19.81
C VAL A 41 -17.98 2.88 18.48
N ASN A 42 -18.03 4.18 18.16
CA ASN A 42 -18.52 4.63 16.86
C ASN A 42 -17.43 4.58 15.78
N VAL A 43 -17.85 4.66 14.52
CA VAL A 43 -16.99 4.61 13.32
C VAL A 43 -15.96 5.75 13.33
N ALA A 44 -16.34 6.96 13.81
CA ALA A 44 -15.44 8.11 13.86
C ALA A 44 -14.25 7.88 14.80
N LEU A 45 -14.50 7.36 16.01
CA LEU A 45 -13.45 7.06 16.99
C LEU A 45 -12.56 5.93 16.47
N LEU A 46 -13.15 4.82 16.01
CA LEU A 46 -12.39 3.68 15.51
C LEU A 46 -11.56 4.06 14.28
N GLY A 47 -12.14 4.80 13.33
CA GLY A 47 -11.42 5.31 12.17
C GLY A 47 -10.24 6.19 12.54
N SER A 48 -10.37 7.04 13.56
CA SER A 48 -9.28 7.88 14.08
C SER A 48 -8.14 7.05 14.68
N ILE A 49 -8.49 5.97 15.39
CA ILE A 49 -7.53 5.02 15.98
C ILE A 49 -6.79 4.24 14.88
N VAL A 50 -7.51 3.77 13.88
CA VAL A 50 -6.90 3.08 12.74
C VAL A 50 -6.00 4.02 11.94
N ALA A 51 -6.42 5.28 11.73
CA ALA A 51 -5.57 6.29 11.11
C ALA A 51 -4.28 6.54 11.90
N LEU A 52 -4.35 6.54 13.24
CA LEU A 52 -3.17 6.64 14.10
C LEU A 52 -2.21 5.46 13.91
N GLY A 53 -2.72 4.27 13.58
CA GLY A 53 -1.91 3.11 13.21
C GLY A 53 -1.26 3.27 11.83
N TYR A 54 -1.99 3.72 10.82
CA TYR A 54 -1.48 3.86 9.46
C TYR A 54 -0.56 5.07 9.25
N ALA A 55 -0.76 6.17 9.96
CA ALA A 55 0.06 7.37 9.81
C ALA A 55 1.57 7.10 10.00
N PRO A 56 2.02 6.39 11.05
CA PRO A 56 3.43 6.04 11.21
C PRO A 56 3.97 5.15 10.10
N PHE A 57 3.14 4.32 9.47
CA PHE A 57 3.56 3.48 8.34
C PHE A 57 4.15 4.33 7.21
N GLY A 58 3.57 5.49 6.92
CA GLY A 58 4.11 6.45 5.96
C GLY A 58 5.18 7.37 6.53
N LEU A 59 4.92 7.97 7.71
CA LEU A 59 5.83 8.93 8.35
C LEU A 59 7.19 8.33 8.67
N GLY A 60 7.23 7.06 9.08
CA GLY A 60 8.44 6.34 9.42
C GLY A 60 9.28 5.89 8.22
N ALA A 61 8.76 5.98 6.98
CA ALA A 61 9.48 5.52 5.80
C ALA A 61 10.79 6.30 5.55
N LEU A 62 10.77 7.62 5.79
CA LEU A 62 11.98 8.45 5.64
C LEU A 62 13.09 8.06 6.65
N PRO A 63 12.85 8.01 7.97
CA PRO A 63 13.87 7.57 8.92
C PRO A 63 14.24 6.09 8.76
N ALA A 64 13.33 5.23 8.30
CA ALA A 64 13.61 3.82 8.08
C ALA A 64 14.66 3.58 6.98
N GLY A 65 14.68 4.40 5.94
CA GLY A 65 15.74 4.37 4.92
C GLY A 65 17.12 4.61 5.54
N LEU A 66 17.26 5.65 6.36
CA LEU A 66 18.52 5.96 7.07
C LEU A 66 18.95 4.84 8.02
N LEU A 67 17.98 4.18 8.67
CA LEU A 67 18.26 3.02 9.53
C LEU A 67 18.70 1.81 8.70
N ALA A 68 18.14 1.61 7.49
CA ALA A 68 18.54 0.53 6.59
C ALA A 68 19.99 0.67 6.14
N ASP A 69 20.42 1.88 5.81
CA ASP A 69 21.80 2.19 5.44
C ASP A 69 22.77 1.95 6.61
N ARG A 70 22.36 2.31 7.82
CA ARG A 70 23.21 2.21 9.02
C ARG A 70 23.31 0.79 9.58
N TYR A 71 22.21 0.04 9.63
CA TYR A 71 22.12 -1.26 10.34
C TYR A 71 22.04 -2.47 9.41
N GLY A 72 21.94 -2.22 8.10
CA GLY A 72 21.81 -3.22 7.06
C GLY A 72 20.35 -3.62 6.81
N PRO A 73 19.92 -3.69 5.54
CA PRO A 73 18.53 -3.87 5.15
C PRO A 73 17.94 -5.21 5.62
N LYS A 74 18.69 -6.31 5.55
CA LYS A 74 18.22 -7.63 6.01
C LYS A 74 17.79 -7.63 7.47
N ARG A 75 18.60 -7.00 8.35
CA ARG A 75 18.30 -6.92 9.79
C ARG A 75 17.02 -6.15 10.04
N LEU A 76 16.80 -5.05 9.33
CA LEU A 76 15.62 -4.24 9.47
C LEU A 76 14.36 -4.95 8.97
N VAL A 77 14.43 -5.68 7.86
CA VAL A 77 13.32 -6.52 7.39
C VAL A 77 12.95 -7.58 8.43
N LEU A 78 13.94 -8.23 9.06
CA LEU A 78 13.69 -9.20 10.15
C LEU A 78 13.01 -8.55 11.36
N ILE A 79 13.47 -7.36 11.79
CA ILE A 79 12.84 -6.60 12.87
C ILE A 79 11.40 -6.25 12.50
N CYS A 80 11.16 -5.85 11.25
CA CYS A 80 9.83 -5.52 10.74
C CYS A 80 8.89 -6.74 10.81
N LEU A 81 9.29 -7.89 10.26
CA LEU A 81 8.47 -9.12 10.27
C LEU A 81 8.15 -9.58 11.69
N ALA A 82 9.16 -9.67 12.56
CA ALA A 82 8.99 -10.08 13.95
C ALA A 82 8.10 -9.09 14.73
N GLY A 83 8.35 -7.80 14.55
CA GLY A 83 7.60 -6.75 15.25
C GLY A 83 6.14 -6.64 14.80
N MET A 84 5.84 -6.76 13.50
CA MET A 84 4.47 -6.81 13.01
C MET A 84 3.71 -8.03 13.55
N SER A 85 4.36 -9.21 13.52
CA SER A 85 3.77 -10.43 14.08
C SER A 85 3.49 -10.27 15.58
N LEU A 86 4.44 -9.72 16.33
CA LEU A 86 4.24 -9.44 17.77
C LEU A 86 3.13 -8.41 18.00
N SER A 87 3.03 -7.38 17.14
CA SER A 87 1.95 -6.38 17.25
C SER A 87 0.58 -7.03 17.09
N PHE A 88 0.40 -7.95 16.13
CA PHE A 88 -0.87 -8.68 15.98
C PHE A 88 -1.17 -9.61 17.14
N VAL A 89 -0.15 -10.26 17.70
CA VAL A 89 -0.33 -11.02 18.96
C VAL A 89 -0.75 -10.09 20.10
N THR A 90 -0.14 -8.91 20.24
CA THR A 90 -0.52 -7.97 21.31
C THR A 90 -1.92 -7.38 21.12
N LEU A 91 -2.36 -7.17 19.88
CA LEU A 91 -3.74 -6.75 19.59
C LEU A 91 -4.76 -7.75 20.14
N ALA A 92 -4.50 -9.05 20.11
CA ALA A 92 -5.38 -10.08 20.66
C ALA A 92 -5.63 -9.93 22.18
N PHE A 93 -4.71 -9.29 22.90
CA PHE A 93 -4.84 -9.03 24.34
C PHE A 93 -5.38 -7.64 24.65
N ALA A 94 -5.82 -6.87 23.64
CA ALA A 94 -6.42 -5.56 23.86
C ALA A 94 -7.77 -5.71 24.61
N THR A 95 -7.84 -5.13 25.82
CA THR A 95 -9.05 -5.10 26.66
C THR A 95 -9.75 -3.75 26.63
N SER A 96 -9.17 -2.77 25.94
CA SER A 96 -9.74 -1.43 25.79
C SER A 96 -9.36 -0.84 24.42
N ILE A 97 -10.12 0.13 23.98
CA ILE A 97 -9.86 0.86 22.75
C ILE A 97 -8.48 1.56 22.75
N TYR A 98 -7.99 1.97 23.92
CA TYR A 98 -6.65 2.56 24.07
C TYR A 98 -5.54 1.53 23.90
N ALA A 99 -5.74 0.29 24.37
CA ALA A 99 -4.80 -0.81 24.16
C ALA A 99 -4.76 -1.21 22.67
N LEU A 100 -5.92 -1.23 22.00
CA LEU A 100 -6.01 -1.41 20.55
C LEU A 100 -5.23 -0.32 19.80
N ALA A 101 -5.44 0.95 20.18
CA ALA A 101 -4.73 2.09 19.58
C ALA A 101 -3.21 1.97 19.73
N ALA A 102 -2.73 1.59 20.91
CA ALA A 102 -1.31 1.37 21.17
C ALA A 102 -0.73 0.23 20.30
N GLY A 103 -1.45 -0.88 20.17
CA GLY A 103 -1.07 -2.01 19.32
C GLY A 103 -0.99 -1.64 17.86
N LEU A 104 -1.98 -0.90 17.33
CA LEU A 104 -1.99 -0.41 15.96
C LEU A 104 -0.88 0.61 15.70
N LEU A 105 -0.62 1.52 16.65
CA LEU A 105 0.48 2.47 16.57
C LEU A 105 1.84 1.73 16.49
N CYS A 106 2.05 0.74 17.35
CA CYS A 106 3.26 -0.10 17.32
C CYS A 106 3.40 -0.83 15.97
N TRP A 107 2.30 -1.41 15.47
CA TRP A 107 2.29 -2.06 14.16
C TRP A 107 2.72 -1.08 13.05
N GLY A 108 2.14 0.11 13.00
CA GLY A 108 2.43 1.10 11.95
C GLY A 108 3.88 1.60 11.99
N VAL A 109 4.42 1.86 13.18
CA VAL A 109 5.84 2.23 13.35
C VAL A 109 6.76 1.12 12.84
N ILE A 110 6.48 -0.12 13.18
CA ILE A 110 7.29 -1.27 12.74
C ILE A 110 7.12 -1.54 11.25
N ALA A 111 5.90 -1.48 10.73
CA ALA A 111 5.61 -1.72 9.32
C ALA A 111 6.29 -0.70 8.39
N SER A 112 6.51 0.54 8.86
CA SER A 112 7.20 1.60 8.10
C SER A 112 8.61 1.22 7.65
N ILE A 113 9.23 0.27 8.32
CA ILE A 113 10.61 -0.16 8.07
C ILE A 113 10.73 -0.93 6.75
N TYR A 114 9.67 -1.67 6.37
CA TYR A 114 9.79 -2.67 5.31
C TYR A 114 10.16 -2.09 3.95
N HIS A 115 9.35 -1.14 3.43
CA HIS A 115 9.52 -0.71 2.05
C HIS A 115 10.90 -0.09 1.78
N PRO A 116 11.42 0.82 2.61
CA PRO A 116 12.77 1.32 2.41
C PRO A 116 13.84 0.22 2.51
N ALA A 117 13.74 -0.65 3.50
CA ALA A 117 14.74 -1.71 3.72
C ALA A 117 14.67 -2.82 2.66
N GLY A 118 13.45 -3.25 2.28
CA GLY A 118 13.25 -4.28 1.25
C GLY A 118 13.70 -3.83 -0.13
N LEU A 119 13.35 -2.60 -0.52
CA LEU A 119 13.77 -2.02 -1.80
C LEU A 119 15.28 -1.75 -1.82
N ALA A 120 15.87 -1.31 -0.71
CA ALA A 120 17.32 -1.16 -0.59
C ALA A 120 18.03 -2.51 -0.80
N LEU A 121 17.53 -3.59 -0.16
CA LEU A 121 18.10 -4.92 -0.29
C LEU A 121 18.09 -5.42 -1.74
N ILE A 122 16.98 -5.23 -2.46
CA ILE A 122 16.90 -5.59 -3.89
C ILE A 122 17.87 -4.71 -4.70
N SER A 123 17.94 -3.42 -4.41
CA SER A 123 18.76 -2.47 -5.17
C SER A 123 20.26 -2.72 -5.03
N THR A 124 20.72 -3.21 -3.88
CA THR A 124 22.16 -3.40 -3.58
C THR A 124 22.63 -4.83 -3.76
N GLY A 125 21.74 -5.81 -3.61
CA GLY A 125 22.12 -7.23 -3.59
C GLY A 125 21.73 -8.01 -4.84
N VAL A 126 20.90 -7.46 -5.75
CA VAL A 126 20.37 -8.18 -6.92
C VAL A 126 20.95 -7.62 -8.22
N GLU A 127 21.49 -8.49 -9.08
CA GLU A 127 22.00 -8.12 -10.39
C GLU A 127 20.85 -7.86 -11.39
N ASP A 128 19.88 -8.78 -11.51
CA ASP A 128 18.66 -8.60 -12.34
C ASP A 128 17.52 -8.00 -11.52
N ARG A 129 17.70 -6.71 -11.16
CA ARG A 129 16.74 -5.95 -10.33
C ARG A 129 15.35 -5.88 -10.95
N GLY A 130 15.28 -5.74 -12.29
CA GLY A 130 14.00 -5.58 -12.98
C GLY A 130 13.08 -6.78 -12.77
N THR A 131 13.61 -7.99 -12.91
CA THR A 131 12.85 -9.23 -12.69
C THR A 131 12.44 -9.37 -11.22
N VAL A 132 13.35 -9.09 -10.28
CA VAL A 132 13.05 -9.25 -8.85
C VAL A 132 12.06 -8.19 -8.36
N PHE A 133 12.13 -6.94 -8.84
CA PHE A 133 11.09 -5.94 -8.53
C PHE A 133 9.71 -6.32 -9.04
N ALA A 134 9.63 -6.92 -10.25
CA ALA A 134 8.36 -7.41 -10.77
C ALA A 134 7.77 -8.52 -9.90
N TRP A 135 8.58 -9.49 -9.48
CA TRP A 135 8.16 -10.57 -8.58
C TRP A 135 7.78 -10.05 -7.18
N HIS A 136 8.55 -9.10 -6.67
CA HIS A 136 8.25 -8.42 -5.41
C HIS A 136 6.88 -7.73 -5.45
N GLY A 137 6.53 -7.05 -6.55
CA GLY A 137 5.21 -6.46 -6.74
C GLY A 137 4.09 -7.49 -6.74
N ILE A 138 4.27 -8.63 -7.45
CA ILE A 138 3.30 -9.74 -7.45
C ILE A 138 3.10 -10.30 -6.03
N ALA A 139 4.17 -10.46 -5.27
CA ALA A 139 4.09 -10.97 -3.91
C ALA A 139 3.33 -10.00 -2.97
N GLY A 140 3.53 -8.69 -3.11
CA GLY A 140 2.74 -7.68 -2.41
C GLY A 140 1.25 -7.83 -2.68
N ASN A 141 0.87 -7.99 -3.95
CA ASN A 141 -0.52 -8.19 -4.34
C ASN A 141 -1.13 -9.48 -3.78
N LEU A 142 -0.33 -10.56 -3.66
CA LEU A 142 -0.79 -11.77 -2.98
C LEU A 142 -1.10 -11.49 -1.51
N GLY A 143 -0.27 -10.71 -0.82
CA GLY A 143 -0.53 -10.28 0.56
C GLY A 143 -1.80 -9.46 0.68
N ILE A 144 -2.00 -8.50 -0.23
CA ILE A 144 -3.20 -7.65 -0.32
C ILE A 144 -4.49 -8.48 -0.45
N ALA A 145 -4.47 -9.57 -1.23
CA ALA A 145 -5.64 -10.42 -1.42
C ALA A 145 -5.80 -11.47 -0.31
N LEU A 146 -4.71 -12.14 0.06
CA LEU A 146 -4.77 -13.27 0.99
C LEU A 146 -4.96 -12.85 2.46
N GLY A 147 -4.46 -11.67 2.87
CA GLY A 147 -4.63 -11.15 4.23
C GLY A 147 -6.10 -10.99 4.61
N PRO A 148 -6.87 -10.16 3.89
CA PRO A 148 -8.31 -10.01 4.10
C PRO A 148 -9.06 -11.33 3.97
N PHE A 149 -8.74 -12.11 2.93
CA PHE A 149 -9.40 -13.41 2.71
C PHE A 149 -9.23 -14.36 3.89
N ALA A 150 -8.01 -14.51 4.40
CA ALA A 150 -7.76 -15.36 5.57
C ALA A 150 -8.42 -14.80 6.82
N THR A 151 -8.34 -13.47 7.04
CA THR A 151 -9.00 -12.80 8.17
C THR A 151 -10.48 -13.07 8.13
N ALA A 152 -11.09 -12.79 6.99
CA ALA A 152 -12.48 -13.03 6.74
C ALA A 152 -12.88 -14.50 7.03
N THR A 153 -12.18 -15.43 6.43
CA THR A 153 -12.48 -16.87 6.57
C THR A 153 -12.30 -17.38 8.00
N LEU A 154 -11.27 -16.94 8.70
CA LEU A 154 -11.02 -17.34 10.09
C LEU A 154 -12.04 -16.77 11.05
N LEU A 155 -12.52 -15.54 10.84
CA LEU A 155 -13.58 -14.92 11.64
C LEU A 155 -14.92 -15.66 11.53
N LEU A 156 -15.12 -16.50 10.51
CA LEU A 156 -16.30 -17.38 10.41
C LEU A 156 -16.39 -18.42 11.54
N VAL A 157 -15.25 -18.81 12.11
CA VAL A 157 -15.16 -19.95 13.02
C VAL A 157 -14.59 -19.56 14.37
N PHE A 158 -13.77 -18.51 14.41
CA PHE A 158 -13.01 -18.12 15.57
C PHE A 158 -13.28 -16.66 15.96
N GLU A 159 -13.27 -16.38 17.24
CA GLU A 159 -13.30 -15.01 17.74
C GLU A 159 -12.09 -14.19 17.25
N TRP A 160 -12.25 -12.89 17.10
CA TRP A 160 -11.26 -12.01 16.50
C TRP A 160 -9.88 -12.03 17.18
N ARG A 161 -9.82 -12.28 18.51
CA ARG A 161 -8.57 -12.38 19.26
C ARG A 161 -7.73 -13.56 18.79
N LEU A 162 -8.37 -14.72 18.64
CA LEU A 162 -7.71 -15.93 18.13
C LEU A 162 -7.29 -15.75 16.65
N VAL A 163 -8.11 -15.07 15.87
CA VAL A 163 -7.78 -14.73 14.46
C VAL A 163 -6.56 -13.84 14.40
N ALA A 164 -6.46 -12.80 15.24
CA ALA A 164 -5.27 -11.94 15.28
C ALA A 164 -3.98 -12.72 15.61
N ILE A 165 -4.05 -13.69 16.53
CA ILE A 165 -2.92 -14.60 16.83
C ILE A 165 -2.62 -15.50 15.62
N ALA A 166 -3.63 -16.10 15.00
CA ALA A 166 -3.47 -16.97 13.85
C ALA A 166 -2.81 -16.24 12.66
N LEU A 167 -3.21 -14.99 12.41
CA LEU A 167 -2.63 -14.16 11.36
C LEU A 167 -1.15 -13.81 11.62
N ALA A 168 -0.68 -13.86 12.86
CA ALA A 168 0.73 -13.65 13.19
C ALA A 168 1.62 -14.84 12.77
N VAL A 169 1.05 -16.05 12.64
CA VAL A 169 1.83 -17.27 12.36
C VAL A 169 2.64 -17.18 11.05
N PRO A 170 2.08 -16.77 9.89
CA PRO A 170 2.86 -16.60 8.67
C PRO A 170 4.03 -15.63 8.83
N GLY A 171 3.85 -14.54 9.57
CA GLY A 171 4.90 -13.56 9.84
C GLY A 171 6.03 -14.12 10.73
N VAL A 172 5.68 -14.94 11.74
CA VAL A 172 6.67 -15.66 12.56
C VAL A 172 7.46 -16.65 11.70
N LEU A 173 6.79 -17.41 10.83
CA LEU A 173 7.44 -18.35 9.92
C LEU A 173 8.35 -17.63 8.92
N ALA A 174 7.91 -16.50 8.37
CA ALA A 174 8.71 -15.66 7.48
C ALA A 174 9.96 -15.10 8.20
N THR A 175 9.82 -14.71 9.46
CA THR A 175 10.94 -14.29 10.31
C THR A 175 11.93 -15.44 10.50
N GLY A 176 11.45 -16.63 10.84
CA GLY A 176 12.27 -17.85 10.98
C GLY A 176 13.04 -18.19 9.71
N TYR A 177 12.34 -18.15 8.55
CA TYR A 177 12.99 -18.32 7.25
C TYR A 177 14.08 -17.27 7.03
N GLY A 178 13.81 -16.01 7.30
CA GLY A 178 14.77 -14.92 7.09
C GLY A 178 16.06 -15.04 7.94
N PHE A 179 15.99 -15.66 9.14
CA PHE A 179 17.20 -15.97 9.92
C PHE A 179 18.06 -17.03 9.23
N THR A 180 17.45 -17.98 8.54
CA THR A 180 18.17 -19.07 7.85
C THR A 180 18.63 -18.69 6.45
N ALA A 181 17.96 -17.75 5.80
CA ALA A 181 18.29 -17.27 4.46
C ALA A 181 19.73 -16.70 4.41
N ARG A 182 20.55 -17.20 3.49
CA ARG A 182 21.92 -16.75 3.30
C ARG A 182 22.06 -16.11 1.94
N PHE A 183 22.48 -14.87 1.92
CA PHE A 183 22.76 -14.08 0.72
C PHE A 183 23.68 -12.91 1.05
N ASP A 184 24.36 -12.39 0.05
CA ASP A 184 25.13 -11.16 0.13
C ASP A 184 24.22 -9.97 -0.23
N PRO A 185 23.92 -9.06 0.72
CA PRO A 185 23.08 -7.89 0.48
C PRO A 185 23.75 -6.83 -0.40
N THR A 186 25.03 -6.99 -0.74
CA THR A 186 25.85 -6.01 -1.48
C THR A 186 26.40 -6.55 -2.79
N ALA A 187 26.00 -7.75 -3.21
CA ALA A 187 26.57 -8.47 -4.36
C ALA A 187 26.48 -7.71 -5.70
N ALA A 188 25.52 -6.80 -5.85
CA ALA A 188 25.34 -6.00 -7.05
C ALA A 188 26.05 -4.62 -7.01
N LEU A 189 26.82 -4.34 -5.97
CA LEU A 189 27.63 -3.13 -5.88
C LEU A 189 29.01 -3.41 -6.50
N GLU A 190 29.47 -2.56 -7.43
CA GLU A 190 30.81 -2.67 -7.98
C GLU A 190 31.87 -2.45 -6.90
N GLU A 191 32.91 -3.30 -6.87
CA GLU A 191 34.04 -3.12 -5.97
C GLU A 191 34.72 -1.76 -6.22
N GLY A 192 34.56 -0.83 -5.29
CA GLY A 192 35.15 0.52 -5.33
C GLY A 192 34.17 1.67 -5.31
N THR A 193 32.84 1.43 -5.38
CA THR A 193 31.84 2.50 -5.47
C THR A 193 31.38 3.02 -4.11
N ILE A 194 31.81 2.44 -2.99
CA ILE A 194 31.47 2.92 -1.64
C ILE A 194 32.74 3.13 -0.81
N SER A 195 33.22 4.37 -0.79
CA SER A 195 33.96 4.84 0.38
C SER A 195 32.95 4.98 1.51
N ARG A 196 33.18 4.31 2.65
CA ARG A 196 32.37 4.48 3.88
C ARG A 196 32.28 5.95 4.34
N ASP A 197 33.15 6.80 3.82
CA ASP A 197 33.19 8.24 4.11
C ASP A 197 32.10 9.01 3.35
N ASP A 198 31.69 8.59 2.14
CA ASP A 198 30.61 9.24 1.39
C ASP A 198 29.22 9.01 2.02
N ALA A 199 29.02 7.87 2.70
CA ALA A 199 27.77 7.59 3.43
C ALA A 199 27.59 8.47 4.68
N THR A 200 28.69 8.95 5.27
CA THR A 200 28.65 9.85 6.45
C THR A 200 28.41 11.30 6.08
N GLU A 201 28.82 11.75 4.90
CA GLU A 201 28.53 13.12 4.43
C GLU A 201 27.09 13.29 3.90
N SER A 202 26.51 12.24 3.33
CA SER A 202 25.10 12.25 2.87
C SER A 202 24.08 12.33 4.01
N GLY A 203 24.50 12.05 5.25
CA GLY A 203 23.64 12.04 6.45
C GLY A 203 23.56 13.36 7.21
N SER A 204 24.14 14.45 6.73
CA SER A 204 23.98 15.74 7.42
C SER A 204 22.57 16.30 7.15
N GLY A 205 21.85 16.73 8.20
CA GLY A 205 20.52 17.31 8.09
C GLY A 205 20.45 18.50 7.11
N SER A 206 21.58 19.17 6.85
CA SER A 206 21.71 20.24 5.87
C SER A 206 21.59 19.74 4.43
N SER A 207 22.16 18.58 4.09
CA SER A 207 22.05 17.99 2.75
C SER A 207 20.64 17.44 2.49
N PHE A 208 20.00 16.81 3.48
CA PHE A 208 18.63 16.34 3.37
C PHE A 208 17.63 17.48 3.05
N VAL A 209 17.72 18.61 3.78
CA VAL A 209 16.85 19.77 3.54
C VAL A 209 17.12 20.40 2.16
N ALA A 210 18.38 20.51 1.76
CA ALA A 210 18.75 21.04 0.45
C ALA A 210 18.21 20.16 -0.69
N ASN A 211 18.41 18.84 -0.61
CA ASN A 211 17.92 17.87 -1.60
C ASN A 211 16.38 17.86 -1.66
N SER A 212 15.72 17.90 -0.52
CA SER A 212 14.25 18.01 -0.45
C SER A 212 13.76 19.30 -1.11
N ARG A 213 14.40 20.43 -0.83
CA ARG A 213 14.03 21.72 -1.44
C ARG A 213 14.20 21.70 -2.96
N THR A 214 15.29 21.14 -3.46
CA THR A 214 15.53 20.96 -4.90
C THR A 214 14.49 20.06 -5.53
N LEU A 215 14.16 18.95 -4.89
CA LEU A 215 13.16 17.98 -5.35
C LEU A 215 11.77 18.64 -5.48
N PHE A 216 11.34 19.38 -4.46
CA PHE A 216 10.03 20.05 -4.45
C PHE A 216 9.97 21.35 -5.28
N ALA A 217 11.09 21.89 -5.72
CA ALA A 217 11.11 23.01 -6.66
C ALA A 217 10.71 22.63 -8.10
N GLY A 218 10.72 21.33 -8.43
CA GLY A 218 10.40 20.81 -9.75
C GLY A 218 9.00 20.21 -9.86
N SER A 219 8.79 19.44 -10.94
CA SER A 219 7.53 18.74 -11.22
C SER A 219 7.16 17.69 -10.16
N PHE A 220 8.11 17.27 -9.35
CA PHE A 220 7.88 16.31 -8.25
C PHE A 220 6.84 16.83 -7.24
N LEU A 221 6.71 18.13 -7.02
CA LEU A 221 5.64 18.67 -6.18
C LEU A 221 4.24 18.24 -6.65
N LEU A 222 3.99 18.27 -7.96
CA LEU A 222 2.72 17.80 -8.54
C LEU A 222 2.58 16.28 -8.40
N VAL A 223 3.67 15.54 -8.60
CA VAL A 223 3.67 14.08 -8.42
C VAL A 223 3.39 13.71 -6.97
N PHE A 224 4.03 14.38 -6.02
CA PHE A 224 3.78 14.17 -4.59
C PHE A 224 2.32 14.49 -4.21
N ALA A 225 1.75 15.57 -4.73
CA ALA A 225 0.35 15.91 -4.53
C ALA A 225 -0.58 14.84 -5.14
N ILE A 226 -0.28 14.33 -6.35
CA ILE A 226 -1.02 13.21 -6.97
C ILE A 226 -0.97 11.98 -6.08
N VAL A 227 0.21 11.58 -5.61
CA VAL A 227 0.38 10.40 -4.74
C VAL A 227 -0.37 10.56 -3.42
N THR A 228 -0.35 11.76 -2.84
CA THR A 228 -1.13 12.06 -1.63
C THR A 228 -2.63 11.90 -1.87
N VAL A 229 -3.14 12.40 -3.00
CA VAL A 229 -4.55 12.24 -3.39
C VAL A 229 -4.89 10.76 -3.64
N VAL A 230 -3.99 9.99 -4.27
CA VAL A 230 -4.14 8.53 -4.39
C VAL A 230 -4.28 7.91 -3.01
N GLY A 231 -3.39 8.25 -2.08
CA GLY A 231 -3.42 7.74 -0.70
C GLY A 231 -4.73 8.07 0.02
N LEU A 232 -5.20 9.31 -0.08
CA LEU A 232 -6.48 9.74 0.50
C LEU A 232 -7.66 8.92 -0.05
N TYR A 233 -7.72 8.73 -1.36
CA TYR A 233 -8.79 7.94 -1.98
C TYR A 233 -8.70 6.46 -1.59
N TYR A 234 -7.53 5.88 -1.77
CA TYR A 234 -7.24 4.46 -1.50
C TYR A 234 -7.56 4.07 -0.05
N ARG A 235 -7.04 4.84 0.92
CA ARG A 235 -7.27 4.58 2.33
C ARG A 235 -8.71 4.78 2.75
N GLY A 236 -9.38 5.82 2.23
CA GLY A 236 -10.80 6.05 2.48
C GLY A 236 -11.66 4.89 2.00
N VAL A 237 -11.46 4.43 0.77
CA VAL A 237 -12.24 3.32 0.20
C VAL A 237 -11.93 2.01 0.92
N LEU A 238 -10.67 1.59 0.95
CA LEU A 238 -10.33 0.24 1.43
C LEU A 238 -10.59 0.05 2.93
N THR A 239 -10.61 1.12 3.72
CA THR A 239 -10.87 1.00 5.15
C THR A 239 -12.34 0.72 5.45
N TYR A 240 -13.26 1.40 4.76
CA TYR A 240 -14.68 1.35 5.12
C TYR A 240 -15.53 0.49 4.18
N LEU A 241 -15.00 0.12 3.03
CA LEU A 241 -15.78 -0.62 2.04
C LEU A 241 -16.30 -1.98 2.53
N PRO A 242 -15.56 -2.79 3.34
CA PRO A 242 -16.09 -4.03 3.89
C PRO A 242 -17.38 -3.80 4.70
N GLU A 243 -17.35 -2.86 5.64
CA GLU A 243 -18.51 -2.49 6.48
C GLU A 243 -19.67 -1.96 5.63
N LEU A 244 -19.38 -1.04 4.70
CA LEU A 244 -20.40 -0.46 3.83
C LEU A 244 -21.06 -1.49 2.92
N LEU A 245 -20.31 -2.46 2.41
CA LEU A 245 -20.86 -3.57 1.61
C LEU A 245 -21.71 -4.49 2.46
N GLY A 246 -21.25 -4.84 3.68
CA GLY A 246 -21.99 -5.68 4.61
C GLY A 246 -23.36 -5.10 5.01
N GLY A 247 -23.46 -3.78 5.13
CA GLY A 247 -24.69 -3.06 5.46
C GLY A 247 -25.64 -2.77 4.29
N LEU A 248 -25.40 -3.32 3.07
CA LEU A 248 -26.27 -3.09 1.93
C LEU A 248 -27.57 -3.90 2.00
N PRO A 249 -28.75 -3.31 1.69
CA PRO A 249 -30.02 -4.04 1.68
C PRO A 249 -30.03 -5.28 0.76
N ALA A 250 -29.20 -5.30 -0.27
CA ALA A 250 -29.06 -6.43 -1.18
C ALA A 250 -28.37 -7.64 -0.52
N MET A 251 -27.73 -7.46 0.63
CA MET A 251 -27.09 -8.50 1.43
C MET A 251 -28.03 -9.06 2.51
N ASP A 252 -29.15 -8.35 2.80
CA ASP A 252 -30.10 -8.74 3.83
C ASP A 252 -30.74 -10.10 3.51
N GLY A 253 -30.82 -10.98 4.52
CA GLY A 253 -31.46 -12.30 4.40
C GLY A 253 -30.67 -13.34 3.59
N ILE A 254 -29.43 -13.04 3.20
CA ILE A 254 -28.54 -14.03 2.60
C ILE A 254 -27.72 -14.66 3.74
N GLU A 255 -28.16 -15.84 4.15
CA GLU A 255 -27.37 -16.60 5.13
C GLU A 255 -26.05 -17.07 4.48
N PRO A 256 -24.91 -16.76 5.10
CA PRO A 256 -23.63 -17.29 4.64
C PRO A 256 -23.65 -18.83 4.63
N PRO A 257 -22.96 -19.48 3.70
CA PRO A 257 -22.89 -20.93 3.67
C PRO A 257 -22.36 -21.47 5.01
N GLY A 258 -23.15 -22.28 5.73
CA GLY A 258 -22.74 -22.92 6.98
C GLY A 258 -23.32 -22.34 8.27
N GLY A 259 -24.27 -21.39 8.22
CA GLY A 259 -24.95 -20.85 9.43
C GLY A 259 -24.06 -19.94 10.27
N LEU A 260 -23.14 -19.22 9.64
CA LEU A 260 -22.18 -18.32 10.26
C LEU A 260 -22.79 -16.93 10.33
N GLU A 261 -23.52 -16.62 11.38
CA GLU A 261 -24.32 -15.39 11.55
C GLU A 261 -23.48 -14.09 11.63
N GLU A 262 -22.17 -14.19 11.83
CA GLU A 262 -21.28 -13.03 12.06
C GLU A 262 -20.57 -12.52 10.80
N PHE A 263 -20.79 -13.13 9.63
CA PHE A 263 -20.01 -12.82 8.43
C PHE A 263 -20.87 -12.27 7.29
N SER A 264 -20.51 -11.10 6.80
CA SER A 264 -21.23 -10.49 5.70
C SER A 264 -20.70 -10.95 4.34
N LEU A 265 -21.61 -11.20 3.40
CA LEU A 265 -21.27 -11.40 1.98
C LEU A 265 -20.42 -10.22 1.43
N GLY A 266 -20.51 -9.05 2.08
CA GLY A 266 -19.73 -7.85 1.77
C GLY A 266 -18.21 -8.07 1.83
N ASP A 267 -17.73 -8.89 2.77
CA ASP A 267 -16.30 -9.19 2.90
C ASP A 267 -15.77 -10.00 1.71
N TYR A 268 -16.59 -10.91 1.18
CA TYR A 268 -16.22 -11.65 -0.04
C TYR A 268 -16.21 -10.77 -1.28
N PHE A 269 -17.16 -9.82 -1.38
CA PHE A 269 -17.12 -8.82 -2.46
C PHE A 269 -15.88 -7.93 -2.36
N TYR A 270 -15.49 -7.56 -1.15
CA TYR A 270 -14.26 -6.82 -0.91
C TYR A 270 -13.01 -7.62 -1.34
N VAL A 271 -12.90 -8.87 -0.94
CA VAL A 271 -11.80 -9.74 -1.39
C VAL A 271 -11.81 -9.91 -2.92
N GLY A 272 -12.98 -10.12 -3.51
CA GLY A 272 -13.15 -10.19 -4.96
C GLY A 272 -12.68 -8.92 -5.67
N LEU A 273 -12.98 -7.76 -5.11
CA LEU A 273 -12.50 -6.45 -5.58
C LEU A 273 -10.96 -6.41 -5.58
N LEU A 274 -10.30 -6.83 -4.50
CA LEU A 274 -8.84 -6.85 -4.39
C LEU A 274 -8.20 -7.79 -5.42
N VAL A 275 -8.81 -8.96 -5.67
CA VAL A 275 -8.36 -9.91 -6.70
C VAL A 275 -8.49 -9.31 -8.10
N VAL A 276 -9.62 -8.68 -8.43
CA VAL A 276 -9.81 -8.00 -9.73
C VAL A 276 -8.86 -6.80 -9.85
N GLY A 277 -8.52 -6.16 -8.73
CA GLY A 277 -7.51 -5.09 -8.67
C GLY A 277 -6.16 -5.51 -9.26
N MET A 278 -5.71 -6.75 -9.01
CA MET A 278 -4.46 -7.27 -9.61
C MET A 278 -4.49 -7.23 -11.15
N ALA A 279 -5.63 -7.51 -11.76
CA ALA A 279 -5.78 -7.39 -13.22
C ALA A 279 -5.72 -5.93 -13.68
N GLY A 280 -6.26 -4.99 -12.89
CA GLY A 280 -6.15 -3.54 -13.12
C GLY A 280 -4.70 -3.07 -13.09
N GLN A 281 -3.97 -3.45 -12.05
CA GLN A 281 -2.54 -3.14 -11.90
C GLN A 281 -1.70 -3.71 -13.05
N TYR A 282 -1.89 -4.98 -13.41
CA TYR A 282 -1.19 -5.61 -14.52
C TYR A 282 -1.46 -4.89 -15.85
N THR A 283 -2.73 -4.58 -16.12
CA THR A 283 -3.15 -3.91 -17.35
C THR A 283 -2.55 -2.50 -17.43
N ALA A 284 -2.66 -1.74 -16.36
CA ALA A 284 -2.10 -0.39 -16.27
C ALA A 284 -0.57 -0.42 -16.39
N GLY A 285 0.12 -1.36 -15.75
CA GLY A 285 1.56 -1.54 -15.88
C GLY A 285 2.01 -1.71 -17.34
N LYS A 286 1.25 -2.46 -18.15
CA LYS A 286 1.52 -2.56 -19.60
C LYS A 286 1.17 -1.29 -20.40
N LEU A 287 0.25 -0.48 -19.90
CA LEU A 287 -0.14 0.77 -20.55
C LEU A 287 0.83 1.92 -20.29
N THR A 288 1.60 1.91 -19.19
CA THR A 288 2.57 2.99 -18.88
C THR A 288 3.60 3.18 -19.98
N SER A 289 3.97 2.12 -20.72
CA SER A 289 4.89 2.20 -21.86
C SER A 289 4.25 2.74 -23.14
N ARG A 290 2.90 2.79 -23.23
CA ARG A 290 2.14 3.14 -24.44
C ARG A 290 1.38 4.45 -24.34
N VAL A 291 1.04 4.86 -23.12
CA VAL A 291 0.23 6.05 -22.84
C VAL A 291 1.04 7.02 -21.98
N PRO A 292 1.03 8.33 -22.28
CA PRO A 292 1.62 9.33 -21.38
C PRO A 292 1.08 9.17 -19.97
N VAL A 293 1.96 9.05 -18.99
CA VAL A 293 1.65 8.74 -17.59
C VAL A 293 0.59 9.70 -17.02
N ALA A 294 0.77 11.01 -17.23
CA ALA A 294 -0.18 12.01 -16.75
C ALA A 294 -1.59 11.83 -17.38
N ARG A 295 -1.69 11.37 -18.63
CA ARG A 295 -2.98 11.06 -19.28
C ARG A 295 -3.62 9.83 -18.64
N GLY A 296 -2.84 8.79 -18.36
CA GLY A 296 -3.32 7.59 -17.65
C GLY A 296 -3.91 7.96 -16.28
N LEU A 297 -3.20 8.80 -15.51
CA LEU A 297 -3.66 9.31 -14.22
C LEU A 297 -4.99 10.07 -14.34
N VAL A 298 -5.13 10.97 -15.33
CA VAL A 298 -6.40 11.69 -15.56
C VAL A 298 -7.55 10.73 -15.79
N VAL A 299 -7.37 9.75 -16.70
CA VAL A 299 -8.42 8.78 -17.06
C VAL A 299 -8.85 7.96 -15.84
N VAL A 300 -7.87 7.44 -15.08
CA VAL A 300 -8.17 6.61 -13.91
C VAL A 300 -8.84 7.42 -12.81
N PHE A 301 -8.38 8.63 -12.52
CA PHE A 301 -9.02 9.49 -11.53
C PHE A 301 -10.46 9.88 -11.91
N LEU A 302 -10.73 10.19 -13.18
CA LEU A 302 -12.08 10.46 -13.66
C LEU A 302 -12.97 9.22 -13.54
N GLY A 303 -12.43 8.03 -13.84
CA GLY A 303 -13.12 6.75 -13.62
C GLY A 303 -13.46 6.54 -12.15
N LEU A 304 -12.50 6.75 -11.24
CA LEU A 304 -12.71 6.64 -9.79
C LEU A 304 -13.74 7.66 -9.26
N ALA A 305 -13.71 8.90 -9.78
CA ALA A 305 -14.70 9.92 -9.41
C ALA A 305 -16.12 9.51 -9.83
N LEU A 306 -16.27 8.99 -11.04
CA LEU A 306 -17.55 8.48 -11.55
C LEU A 306 -18.04 7.28 -10.72
N LEU A 307 -17.14 6.32 -10.46
CA LEU A 307 -17.48 5.17 -9.62
C LEU A 307 -17.91 5.62 -8.21
N ALA A 308 -17.22 6.57 -7.59
CA ALA A 308 -17.61 7.06 -6.28
C ALA A 308 -19.06 7.63 -6.27
N VAL A 309 -19.43 8.47 -7.23
CA VAL A 309 -20.80 9.01 -7.34
C VAL A 309 -21.82 7.91 -7.63
N ALA A 310 -21.44 6.90 -8.41
CA ALA A 310 -22.33 5.81 -8.78
C ALA A 310 -22.57 4.80 -7.64
N PHE A 311 -21.82 4.83 -6.54
CA PHE A 311 -21.95 3.83 -5.47
C PHE A 311 -23.38 3.78 -4.90
N VAL A 312 -23.91 4.92 -4.49
CA VAL A 312 -25.24 4.99 -3.83
C VAL A 312 -26.37 4.45 -4.73
N PRO A 313 -26.53 4.89 -6.00
CA PRO A 313 -27.54 4.29 -6.86
C PRO A 313 -27.30 2.80 -7.15
N VAL A 314 -26.05 2.35 -7.23
CA VAL A 314 -25.70 0.93 -7.46
C VAL A 314 -25.99 0.08 -6.22
N SER A 315 -25.80 0.60 -5.02
CA SER A 315 -25.99 -0.12 -3.76
C SER A 315 -27.42 -0.64 -3.55
N THR A 316 -28.40 -0.05 -4.25
CA THR A 316 -29.82 -0.48 -4.22
C THR A 316 -30.16 -1.50 -5.32
N MET A 317 -29.18 -1.87 -6.15
CA MET A 317 -29.39 -2.83 -7.23
C MET A 317 -29.11 -4.26 -6.75
N GLY A 318 -29.38 -5.25 -7.60
CA GLY A 318 -29.15 -6.66 -7.26
C GLY A 318 -27.66 -7.02 -7.16
N LEU A 319 -27.38 -8.12 -6.46
CA LEU A 319 -26.05 -8.62 -6.15
C LEU A 319 -25.10 -8.70 -7.35
N GLY A 320 -25.57 -9.15 -8.51
CA GLY A 320 -24.74 -9.24 -9.72
C GLY A 320 -24.20 -7.87 -10.18
N VAL A 321 -25.01 -6.81 -10.03
CA VAL A 321 -24.60 -5.44 -10.39
C VAL A 321 -23.59 -4.92 -9.36
N ILE A 322 -23.80 -5.18 -8.07
CA ILE A 322 -22.88 -4.80 -7.00
C ILE A 322 -21.53 -5.54 -7.19
N ALA A 323 -21.55 -6.85 -7.50
CA ALA A 323 -20.33 -7.61 -7.77
C ALA A 323 -19.53 -7.04 -8.95
N LEU A 324 -20.20 -6.76 -10.06
CA LEU A 324 -19.56 -6.12 -11.23
C LEU A 324 -18.98 -4.76 -10.87
N TYR A 325 -19.73 -3.97 -10.12
CA TYR A 325 -19.31 -2.64 -9.68
C TYR A 325 -18.09 -2.71 -8.74
N CYS A 326 -18.06 -3.65 -7.77
CA CYS A 326 -16.89 -3.91 -6.94
C CYS A 326 -15.67 -4.29 -7.81
N GLY A 327 -15.86 -5.10 -8.84
CA GLY A 327 -14.82 -5.40 -9.83
C GLY A 327 -14.30 -4.14 -10.54
N CYS A 328 -15.19 -3.24 -10.95
CA CYS A 328 -14.80 -1.97 -11.59
C CYS A 328 -14.03 -1.05 -10.64
N ILE A 329 -14.46 -0.96 -9.37
CA ILE A 329 -13.72 -0.21 -8.33
C ILE A 329 -12.33 -0.82 -8.16
N GLY A 330 -12.23 -2.12 -7.92
CA GLY A 330 -10.95 -2.80 -7.70
C GLY A 330 -10.00 -2.61 -8.88
N PHE A 331 -10.48 -2.87 -10.10
CA PHE A 331 -9.71 -2.66 -11.31
C PHE A 331 -9.15 -1.22 -11.40
N SER A 332 -9.99 -0.21 -11.22
CA SER A 332 -9.61 1.19 -11.34
C SER A 332 -8.69 1.65 -10.21
N LEU A 333 -8.97 1.21 -8.98
CA LEU A 333 -8.23 1.59 -7.78
C LEU A 333 -6.77 1.09 -7.83
N PHE A 334 -6.55 -0.11 -8.37
CA PHE A 334 -5.21 -0.66 -8.51
C PHE A 334 -4.53 -0.27 -9.84
N ALA A 335 -5.30 0.10 -10.86
CA ALA A 335 -4.75 0.62 -12.12
C ALA A 335 -4.01 1.95 -11.95
N ILE A 336 -4.32 2.74 -10.91
CA ILE A 336 -3.64 4.02 -10.65
C ILE A 336 -2.19 3.83 -10.20
N GLU A 337 -1.87 2.70 -9.57
CA GLU A 337 -0.59 2.45 -8.93
C GLU A 337 0.60 2.45 -9.90
N PRO A 338 0.61 1.69 -11.01
CA PRO A 338 1.69 1.74 -11.97
C PRO A 338 1.86 3.14 -12.60
N PHE A 339 0.76 3.88 -12.78
CA PHE A 339 0.85 5.22 -13.35
C PHE A 339 1.52 6.21 -12.39
N TYR A 340 1.20 6.22 -11.10
CA TYR A 340 1.88 7.14 -10.19
C TYR A 340 3.34 6.71 -9.93
N GLN A 341 3.63 5.42 -9.88
CA GLN A 341 5.00 4.92 -9.73
C GLN A 341 5.88 5.34 -10.91
N GLU A 342 5.37 5.21 -12.14
CA GLU A 342 6.04 5.69 -13.33
C GLU A 342 6.16 7.22 -13.34
N ALA A 343 5.15 7.95 -12.84
CA ALA A 343 5.25 9.40 -12.69
C ALA A 343 6.41 9.79 -11.74
N VAL A 344 6.56 9.10 -10.61
CA VAL A 344 7.72 9.30 -9.74
C VAL A 344 9.02 9.08 -10.49
N ALA A 345 9.13 7.99 -11.26
CA ALA A 345 10.35 7.66 -12.01
C ALA A 345 10.67 8.69 -13.11
N VAL A 346 9.66 9.18 -13.84
CA VAL A 346 9.81 10.10 -14.98
C VAL A 346 10.07 11.52 -14.55
N TYR A 347 9.41 12.00 -13.49
CA TYR A 347 9.46 13.41 -13.06
C TYR A 347 10.43 13.69 -11.91
N THR A 348 11.24 12.67 -11.52
CA THR A 348 12.27 12.83 -10.48
C THR A 348 13.67 12.70 -11.09
N PRO A 349 14.61 13.56 -10.72
CA PRO A 349 16.02 13.40 -11.07
C PRO A 349 16.57 12.04 -10.58
N ALA A 350 17.49 11.45 -11.35
CA ALA A 350 18.01 10.11 -11.06
C ALA A 350 18.74 10.02 -9.72
N ASP A 351 19.41 11.06 -9.30
CA ASP A 351 20.15 11.22 -8.05
C ASP A 351 19.24 11.43 -6.82
N ALA A 352 17.96 11.80 -7.03
CA ALA A 352 17.00 12.05 -5.96
C ALA A 352 15.93 10.96 -5.82
N ARG A 353 16.04 9.82 -6.53
CA ARG A 353 15.01 8.76 -6.56
C ARG A 353 14.74 8.13 -5.19
N GLY A 354 15.77 7.84 -4.40
CA GLY A 354 15.59 7.28 -3.06
C GLY A 354 14.75 8.19 -2.16
N LEU A 355 15.07 9.47 -2.15
CA LEU A 355 14.34 10.48 -1.40
C LEU A 355 12.90 10.66 -1.91
N SER A 356 12.69 10.63 -3.24
CA SER A 356 11.36 10.76 -3.82
C SER A 356 10.44 9.57 -3.48
N TYR A 357 10.97 8.34 -3.44
CA TYR A 357 10.19 7.21 -2.96
C TYR A 357 9.85 7.32 -1.48
N GLY A 358 10.77 7.82 -0.63
CA GLY A 358 10.46 8.12 0.77
C GLY A 358 9.29 9.09 0.90
N TYR A 359 9.27 10.18 0.12
CA TYR A 359 8.14 11.10 0.08
C TYR A 359 6.88 10.47 -0.52
N THR A 360 7.01 9.60 -1.51
CA THR A 360 5.88 8.85 -2.07
C THR A 360 5.17 8.03 -0.98
N TYR A 361 5.92 7.30 -0.16
CA TYR A 361 5.35 6.56 0.97
C TYR A 361 4.76 7.48 2.05
N LEU A 362 5.40 8.62 2.32
CA LEU A 362 4.86 9.65 3.21
C LEU A 362 3.50 10.17 2.70
N GLY A 363 3.38 10.48 1.41
CA GLY A 363 2.13 10.93 0.80
C GLY A 363 1.05 9.85 0.84
N MET A 364 1.39 8.65 0.37
CA MET A 364 0.46 7.53 0.19
C MET A 364 -0.08 6.99 1.53
N PHE A 365 0.80 6.74 2.48
CA PHE A 365 0.46 6.08 3.74
C PHE A 365 0.36 7.07 4.92
N GLY A 366 1.24 8.07 4.98
CA GLY A 366 1.24 9.04 6.07
C GLY A 366 0.09 10.04 5.93
N LEU A 367 0.12 10.87 4.89
CA LEU A 367 -0.94 11.86 4.65
C LEU A 367 -2.25 11.19 4.21
N GLY A 368 -2.17 10.10 3.45
CA GLY A 368 -3.32 9.31 3.06
C GLY A 368 -4.14 8.78 4.24
N ALA A 369 -3.51 8.50 5.39
CA ALA A 369 -4.20 8.04 6.60
C ALA A 369 -5.23 9.06 7.14
N VAL A 370 -5.10 10.34 6.81
CA VAL A 370 -6.08 11.38 7.21
C VAL A 370 -7.47 11.05 6.68
N SER A 371 -7.59 10.42 5.51
CA SER A 371 -8.88 10.02 4.95
C SER A 371 -9.59 8.94 5.75
N ILE A 372 -8.88 8.16 6.55
CA ILE A 372 -9.47 7.17 7.45
C ILE A 372 -10.24 7.89 8.56
N SER A 373 -9.60 8.85 9.26
CA SER A 373 -10.29 9.66 10.27
C SER A 373 -11.44 10.46 9.66
N LEU A 374 -11.20 11.11 8.52
CA LEU A 374 -12.24 11.89 7.83
C LEU A 374 -13.42 11.01 7.41
N GLY A 375 -13.13 9.83 6.86
CA GLY A 375 -14.15 8.85 6.46
C GLY A 375 -15.01 8.40 7.63
N GLY A 376 -14.36 8.06 8.77
CA GLY A 376 -15.07 7.69 10.00
C GLY A 376 -16.00 8.79 10.49
N VAL A 377 -15.54 10.04 10.53
CA VAL A 377 -16.38 11.19 10.91
C VAL A 377 -17.54 11.39 9.93
N LEU A 378 -17.32 11.28 8.62
CA LEU A 378 -18.36 11.43 7.63
C LEU A 378 -19.43 10.34 7.71
N LEU A 379 -19.03 9.10 7.97
CA LEU A 379 -19.95 7.97 8.10
C LEU A 379 -20.73 8.01 9.42
N ASP A 380 -20.13 8.54 10.50
CA ASP A 380 -20.76 8.67 11.81
C ASP A 380 -21.74 9.87 11.89
N GLN A 381 -21.35 11.02 11.30
CA GLN A 381 -22.07 12.28 11.48
C GLN A 381 -22.86 12.77 10.25
N ALA A 382 -22.67 12.12 9.10
CA ALA A 382 -23.34 12.50 7.86
C ALA A 382 -24.03 11.27 7.23
N THR A 383 -23.85 11.07 5.94
CA THR A 383 -24.45 9.96 5.20
C THR A 383 -23.40 9.28 4.31
N MET A 384 -23.66 8.03 3.95
CA MET A 384 -22.88 7.31 2.95
C MET A 384 -22.75 8.11 1.63
N SER A 385 -23.81 8.83 1.22
CA SER A 385 -23.79 9.69 0.04
C SER A 385 -22.75 10.80 0.16
N VAL A 386 -22.66 11.47 1.32
CA VAL A 386 -21.67 12.53 1.57
C VAL A 386 -20.24 11.95 1.53
N PHE A 387 -20.02 10.77 2.12
CA PHE A 387 -18.73 10.09 2.07
C PHE A 387 -18.26 9.86 0.62
N PHE A 388 -19.13 9.30 -0.24
CA PHE A 388 -18.77 9.04 -1.64
C PHE A 388 -18.65 10.30 -2.50
N VAL A 389 -19.41 11.36 -2.19
CA VAL A 389 -19.23 12.67 -2.82
C VAL A 389 -17.86 13.27 -2.48
N VAL A 390 -17.42 13.16 -1.22
CA VAL A 390 -16.09 13.61 -0.81
C VAL A 390 -15.00 12.80 -1.51
N LEU A 391 -15.14 11.48 -1.60
CA LEU A 391 -14.21 10.63 -2.37
C LEU A 391 -14.17 11.04 -3.84
N SER A 392 -15.31 11.32 -4.45
CA SER A 392 -15.36 11.82 -5.83
C SER A 392 -14.64 13.17 -5.98
N ALA A 393 -14.82 14.09 -5.03
CA ALA A 393 -14.11 15.37 -5.04
C ALA A 393 -12.59 15.19 -4.91
N ILE A 394 -12.12 14.26 -4.05
CA ILE A 394 -10.71 13.90 -3.93
C ILE A 394 -10.18 13.36 -5.27
N ALA A 395 -10.91 12.48 -5.94
CA ALA A 395 -10.50 11.95 -7.24
C ALA A 395 -10.48 13.04 -8.33
N LEU A 396 -11.46 13.95 -8.35
CA LEU A 396 -11.48 15.08 -9.28
C LEU A 396 -10.32 16.04 -9.05
N LEU A 397 -9.92 16.27 -7.80
CA LEU A 397 -8.71 17.02 -7.46
C LEU A 397 -7.48 16.35 -8.07
N GLY A 398 -7.35 15.02 -7.92
CA GLY A 398 -6.26 14.23 -8.54
C GLY A 398 -6.25 14.34 -10.06
N ALA A 399 -7.42 14.29 -10.71
CA ALA A 399 -7.54 14.50 -12.14
C ALA A 399 -7.06 15.91 -12.55
N GLY A 400 -7.48 16.95 -11.82
CA GLY A 400 -7.07 18.33 -12.07
C GLY A 400 -5.55 18.55 -11.94
N ILE A 401 -4.93 17.99 -10.89
CA ILE A 401 -3.48 18.04 -10.70
C ILE A 401 -2.78 17.27 -11.84
N SER A 402 -3.31 16.13 -12.27
CA SER A 402 -2.76 15.33 -13.37
C SER A 402 -2.87 16.05 -14.72
N VAL A 403 -3.96 16.81 -14.97
CA VAL A 403 -4.08 17.70 -16.13
C VAL A 403 -3.01 18.80 -16.07
N ARG A 404 -2.77 19.40 -14.90
CA ARG A 404 -1.72 20.41 -14.73
C ARG A 404 -0.32 19.83 -14.98
N LEU A 405 -0.09 18.58 -14.56
CA LEU A 405 1.16 17.85 -14.87
C LEU A 405 1.29 17.61 -16.38
N LEU A 406 0.20 17.22 -17.06
CA LEU A 406 0.17 16.96 -18.49
C LEU A 406 0.47 18.21 -19.33
N THR A 407 -0.03 19.38 -18.92
CA THR A 407 0.07 20.64 -19.67
C THR A 407 1.28 21.49 -19.31
N GLY A 408 1.86 21.30 -18.11
CA GLY A 408 2.86 22.19 -17.53
C GLY A 408 4.29 21.65 -17.48
N SER A 409 4.51 20.39 -17.80
CA SER A 409 5.84 19.77 -17.71
C SER A 409 6.45 19.62 -19.11
N ALA A 410 7.61 20.27 -19.32
CA ALA A 410 8.54 19.79 -20.33
C ALA A 410 9.02 18.41 -19.88
N VAL A 411 8.50 17.34 -20.48
CA VAL A 411 9.01 15.98 -20.27
C VAL A 411 10.47 15.99 -20.72
N PRO A 412 11.45 15.65 -19.85
CA PRO A 412 12.81 15.47 -20.33
C PRO A 412 12.79 14.43 -21.45
N PRO A 413 13.57 14.60 -22.53
CA PRO A 413 13.61 13.63 -23.61
C PRO A 413 13.92 12.25 -23.02
N ARG A 414 13.14 11.23 -23.42
CA ARG A 414 13.46 9.84 -23.10
C ARG A 414 14.91 9.60 -23.52
N VAL A 415 15.75 9.20 -22.59
CA VAL A 415 17.04 8.60 -22.94
C VAL A 415 16.67 7.28 -23.61
N GLU A 416 16.71 7.25 -24.95
CA GLU A 416 16.61 6.01 -25.72
C GLU A 416 17.76 5.13 -25.23
N SER A 417 17.43 3.95 -24.70
CA SER A 417 18.42 2.91 -24.49
C SER A 417 19.12 2.68 -25.83
N PRO A 418 20.46 2.56 -25.90
CA PRO A 418 21.15 2.28 -27.14
C PRO A 418 20.64 0.96 -27.69
N GLN A 419 19.80 1.02 -28.72
CA GLN A 419 19.48 -0.13 -29.54
C GLN A 419 20.80 -0.60 -30.15
N ASN A 420 21.10 -1.89 -29.99
CA ASN A 420 22.14 -2.61 -30.69
C ASN A 420 22.24 -2.18 -32.17
N SER A 421 23.19 -1.32 -32.44
CA SER A 421 23.75 -1.21 -33.78
C SER A 421 24.86 -2.26 -33.92
N ALA A 422 24.46 -3.50 -34.09
CA ALA A 422 25.32 -4.59 -34.46
C ALA A 422 24.54 -5.48 -35.43
N GLU A 423 24.42 -5.01 -36.66
CA GLU A 423 24.24 -5.80 -37.87
C GLU A 423 24.59 -4.85 -39.05
N ASP A 424 25.87 -4.88 -39.43
CA ASP A 424 26.38 -4.82 -40.80
C ASP A 424 27.80 -5.40 -40.83
#